data_ca57f531bac2836beed3d386eee9cf07
#
_entry.id   ca57f531bac2836beed3d386eee9cf07
#
_cell.length_a   1.000
_cell.length_b   1.000
_cell.length_c   1.000
_cell.angle_alpha   90.00
_cell.angle_beta   90.00
_cell.angle_gamma   90.00
#
_symmetry.space_group_name_H-M   'P 1'
#
loop_
_entity.id
_entity.type
_entity.pdbx_description
1 polymer ?
#
loop_
_entity_poly.entity_id
_entity_poly.type
_entity_poly.pdbx_seq_one_letter_code
_entity_poly.pdbx_strand_id
1 'polypeptide(L)'
;MATKKNPRVIKFVLTDDDYLACGRYRILYTEGGRKLVNRQRITYLISGIAIASLFTIFHADHSFTMMAYAIAAVIGIGGPIFSEKLVLRQQEKAIKESADSLDRVHAEENVITIGDDALTTDAGEDHQSFDYKDIQKVDLTEEAIYVWMSDTMIMSIPLRAFAGMPEMKEAYKLIREKIKEAGGTAADDDN
;
A
#
# COMPACT_ATOMS: atom_id res chain seq x y z
N MET A 1 -27.28 14.07 26.16
CA MET A 1 -27.79 12.85 25.50
C MET A 1 -27.20 12.85 24.10
N ALA A 2 -26.19 12.05 23.84
CA ALA A 2 -25.62 11.94 22.51
C ALA A 2 -26.63 11.19 21.62
N THR A 3 -27.02 11.80 20.53
CA THR A 3 -27.91 11.19 19.55
C THR A 3 -27.17 10.00 18.95
N LYS A 4 -27.61 8.79 19.26
CA LYS A 4 -27.08 7.54 18.68
C LYS A 4 -27.27 7.64 17.16
N LYS A 5 -26.22 7.96 16.43
CA LYS A 5 -26.23 8.04 14.97
C LYS A 5 -26.32 6.59 14.47
N ASN A 6 -27.25 6.28 13.57
CA ASN A 6 -27.35 4.93 13.02
C ASN A 6 -26.00 4.50 12.43
N PRO A 7 -25.56 3.26 12.69
CA PRO A 7 -24.30 2.77 12.12
C PRO A 7 -24.36 2.82 10.60
N ARG A 8 -23.29 3.29 9.97
CA ARG A 8 -23.17 3.31 8.52
C ARG A 8 -22.58 2.01 8.04
N VAL A 9 -23.31 1.28 7.23
CA VAL A 9 -22.90 0.00 6.66
C VAL A 9 -22.52 0.21 5.19
N ILE A 10 -21.32 -0.28 4.82
CA ILE A 10 -20.77 -0.21 3.47
C ILE A 10 -20.50 -1.64 3.02
N LYS A 11 -21.06 -2.03 1.87
CA LYS A 11 -20.96 -3.39 1.33
C LYS A 11 -20.28 -3.36 -0.03
N PHE A 12 -19.30 -4.24 -0.24
CA PHE A 12 -18.61 -4.37 -1.51
C PHE A 12 -17.90 -5.73 -1.60
N VAL A 13 -17.54 -6.11 -2.82
CA VAL A 13 -16.69 -7.28 -3.08
C VAL A 13 -15.33 -6.76 -3.53
N LEU A 14 -14.22 -7.19 -2.94
CA LEU A 14 -12.88 -6.79 -3.37
C LEU A 14 -12.56 -7.43 -4.73
N THR A 15 -11.91 -6.67 -5.59
CA THR A 15 -11.41 -7.12 -6.90
C THR A 15 -9.89 -7.17 -6.88
N ASP A 16 -9.31 -7.85 -7.88
CA ASP A 16 -7.85 -7.86 -8.07
C ASP A 16 -7.27 -6.45 -8.18
N ASP A 17 -7.99 -5.55 -8.84
CA ASP A 17 -7.56 -4.16 -8.99
C ASP A 17 -7.52 -3.43 -7.65
N ASP A 18 -8.43 -3.72 -6.71
CA ASP A 18 -8.40 -3.14 -5.35
C ASP A 18 -7.19 -3.64 -4.56
N TYR A 19 -6.85 -4.93 -4.67
CA TYR A 19 -5.64 -5.47 -4.05
C TYR A 19 -4.37 -4.86 -4.64
N LEU A 20 -4.34 -4.69 -5.96
CA LEU A 20 -3.22 -4.04 -6.65
C LEU A 20 -3.10 -2.57 -6.23
N ALA A 21 -4.22 -1.85 -6.13
CA ALA A 21 -4.26 -0.46 -5.68
C ALA A 21 -3.77 -0.34 -4.22
N CYS A 22 -4.26 -1.21 -3.32
CA CYS A 22 -3.81 -1.25 -1.93
C CYS A 22 -2.31 -1.60 -1.82
N GLY A 23 -1.83 -2.59 -2.57
CA GLY A 23 -0.43 -2.96 -2.64
C GLY A 23 0.46 -1.81 -3.13
N ARG A 24 0.05 -1.12 -4.19
CA ARG A 24 0.72 0.05 -4.73
C ARG A 24 0.77 1.19 -3.70
N TYR A 25 -0.37 1.47 -3.08
CA TYR A 25 -0.48 2.48 -2.04
C TYR A 25 0.48 2.18 -0.87
N ARG A 26 0.53 0.93 -0.41
CA ARG A 26 1.42 0.47 0.65
C ARG A 26 2.89 0.72 0.32
N ILE A 27 3.35 0.45 -0.91
CA ILE A 27 4.74 0.69 -1.31
C ILE A 27 5.07 2.17 -1.32
N LEU A 28 4.18 2.99 -1.86
CA LEU A 28 4.46 4.41 -2.08
C LEU A 28 4.39 5.24 -0.79
N TYR A 29 3.46 4.90 0.11
CA TYR A 29 3.10 5.77 1.23
C TYR A 29 3.48 5.23 2.61
N THR A 30 3.97 3.96 2.72
CA THR A 30 4.47 3.46 4.00
C THR A 30 5.98 3.66 4.17
N GLU A 31 6.44 3.72 5.42
CA GLU A 31 7.87 3.67 5.72
C GLU A 31 8.49 2.35 5.25
N GLY A 32 7.80 1.23 5.45
CA GLY A 32 8.23 -0.08 4.99
C GLY A 32 8.42 -0.15 3.48
N GLY A 33 7.47 0.40 2.71
CA GLY A 33 7.55 0.50 1.26
C GLY A 33 8.71 1.38 0.81
N ARG A 34 8.87 2.57 1.40
CA ARG A 34 10.01 3.46 1.12
C ARG A 34 11.36 2.81 1.45
N LYS A 35 11.45 2.11 2.60
CA LYS A 35 12.65 1.36 2.97
C LYS A 35 12.97 0.25 1.95
N LEU A 36 11.93 -0.46 1.45
CA LEU A 36 12.09 -1.48 0.41
C LEU A 36 12.65 -0.88 -0.88
N VAL A 37 12.05 0.21 -1.38
CA VAL A 37 12.53 0.92 -2.57
C VAL A 37 13.95 1.44 -2.38
N ASN A 38 14.27 2.05 -1.24
CA ASN A 38 15.61 2.55 -0.94
C ASN A 38 16.64 1.43 -0.84
N ARG A 39 16.30 0.31 -0.21
CA ARG A 39 17.17 -0.88 -0.18
C ARG A 39 17.48 -1.37 -1.59
N GLN A 40 16.49 -1.42 -2.46
CA GLN A 40 16.66 -1.81 -3.86
C GLN A 40 17.59 -0.83 -4.60
N ARG A 41 17.43 0.48 -4.39
CA ARG A 41 18.31 1.53 -4.95
C ARG A 41 19.77 1.31 -4.55
N ILE A 42 20.02 1.09 -3.26
CA ILE A 42 21.36 0.84 -2.73
C ILE A 42 21.93 -0.44 -3.32
N THR A 43 21.14 -1.50 -3.44
CA THR A 43 21.59 -2.76 -4.05
C THR A 43 22.07 -2.57 -5.49
N TYR A 44 21.34 -1.82 -6.32
CA TYR A 44 21.76 -1.52 -7.69
C TYR A 44 23.04 -0.68 -7.75
N LEU A 45 23.19 0.33 -6.89
CA LEU A 45 24.40 1.12 -6.79
C LEU A 45 25.63 0.24 -6.44
N ILE A 46 25.50 -0.58 -5.41
CA ILE A 46 26.58 -1.49 -4.99
C ILE A 46 26.93 -2.48 -6.12
N SER A 47 25.91 -3.04 -6.78
CA SER A 47 26.13 -3.98 -7.89
C SER A 47 26.85 -3.32 -9.06
N GLY A 48 26.50 -2.09 -9.43
CA GLY A 48 27.20 -1.34 -10.48
C GLY A 48 28.67 -1.10 -10.12
N ILE A 49 28.96 -0.66 -8.89
CA ILE A 49 30.32 -0.46 -8.40
C ILE A 49 31.10 -1.79 -8.39
N ALA A 50 30.50 -2.87 -7.92
CA ALA A 50 31.13 -4.18 -7.86
C ALA A 50 31.51 -4.70 -9.26
N ILE A 51 30.60 -4.55 -10.24
CA ILE A 51 30.88 -4.93 -11.64
C ILE A 51 32.03 -4.10 -12.19
N ALA A 52 32.00 -2.76 -12.05
CA ALA A 52 33.08 -1.89 -12.52
C ALA A 52 34.42 -2.26 -11.90
N SER A 53 34.47 -2.47 -10.57
CA SER A 53 35.68 -2.83 -9.83
C SER A 53 36.24 -4.17 -10.28
N LEU A 54 35.38 -5.18 -10.46
CA LEU A 54 35.80 -6.52 -10.90
C LEU A 54 36.55 -6.46 -12.22
N PHE A 55 36.02 -5.77 -13.23
CA PHE A 55 36.63 -5.65 -14.54
C PHE A 55 37.91 -4.79 -14.55
N THR A 56 38.00 -3.82 -13.65
CA THR A 56 39.27 -3.05 -13.46
C THR A 56 40.38 -3.93 -12.92
N ILE A 57 40.10 -4.82 -11.96
CA ILE A 57 41.08 -5.68 -11.32
C ILE A 57 41.60 -6.77 -12.29
N PHE A 58 40.70 -7.33 -13.09
CA PHE A 58 41.06 -8.45 -13.98
C PHE A 58 41.75 -8.04 -15.30
N HIS A 59 42.08 -6.77 -15.50
CA HIS A 59 42.82 -6.24 -16.66
C HIS A 59 42.36 -6.83 -18.01
N ALA A 60 41.02 -6.80 -18.21
CA ALA A 60 40.41 -7.26 -19.47
C ALA A 60 40.81 -6.33 -20.65
N ASP A 61 40.71 -6.84 -21.88
CA ASP A 61 40.92 -6.03 -23.08
C ASP A 61 40.12 -4.73 -23.04
N HIS A 62 40.70 -3.66 -23.61
CA HIS A 62 40.13 -2.33 -23.54
C HIS A 62 38.64 -2.26 -24.02
N SER A 63 38.35 -2.91 -25.13
CA SER A 63 36.96 -2.94 -25.68
C SER A 63 35.98 -3.65 -24.73
N PHE A 64 36.43 -4.74 -24.11
CA PHE A 64 35.60 -5.49 -23.15
C PHE A 64 35.38 -4.71 -21.85
N THR A 65 36.42 -4.03 -21.40
CA THR A 65 36.38 -3.15 -20.20
C THR A 65 35.40 -1.99 -20.41
N MET A 66 35.40 -1.34 -21.58
CA MET A 66 34.45 -0.25 -21.89
C MET A 66 33.01 -0.74 -21.92
N MET A 67 32.75 -1.93 -22.48
CA MET A 67 31.42 -2.53 -22.46
C MET A 67 30.96 -2.83 -21.01
N ALA A 68 31.87 -3.35 -20.17
CA ALA A 68 31.57 -3.64 -18.77
C ALA A 68 31.23 -2.37 -17.96
N TYR A 69 31.95 -1.28 -18.19
CA TYR A 69 31.62 0.01 -17.57
C TYR A 69 30.27 0.55 -18.05
N ALA A 70 29.93 0.40 -19.32
CA ALA A 70 28.60 0.77 -19.83
C ALA A 70 27.49 -0.03 -19.12
N ILE A 71 27.67 -1.34 -18.97
CA ILE A 71 26.71 -2.20 -18.22
C ILE A 71 26.66 -1.80 -16.75
N ALA A 72 27.80 -1.57 -16.11
CA ALA A 72 27.87 -1.12 -14.72
C ALA A 72 27.15 0.23 -14.50
N ALA A 73 27.29 1.16 -15.45
CA ALA A 73 26.60 2.44 -15.42
C ALA A 73 25.08 2.27 -15.60
N VAL A 74 24.63 1.43 -16.51
CA VAL A 74 23.20 1.14 -16.71
C VAL A 74 22.60 0.52 -15.45
N ILE A 75 23.27 -0.41 -14.80
CA ILE A 75 22.79 -1.03 -13.55
C ILE A 75 22.90 -0.05 -12.39
N GLY A 76 24.05 0.59 -12.19
CA GLY A 76 24.33 1.43 -11.04
C GLY A 76 23.58 2.78 -11.04
N ILE A 77 23.28 3.34 -12.22
CA ILE A 77 22.56 4.61 -12.37
C ILE A 77 21.10 4.36 -12.77
N GLY A 78 20.88 3.52 -13.79
CA GLY A 78 19.54 3.21 -14.28
C GLY A 78 18.70 2.43 -13.26
N GLY A 79 19.32 1.44 -12.59
CA GLY A 79 18.63 0.63 -11.59
C GLY A 79 17.96 1.47 -10.48
N PRO A 80 18.66 2.39 -9.81
CA PRO A 80 18.08 3.27 -8.81
C PRO A 80 16.94 4.15 -9.32
N ILE A 81 17.02 4.65 -10.56
CA ILE A 81 15.98 5.49 -11.20
C ILE A 81 14.71 4.68 -11.39
N PHE A 82 14.82 3.42 -11.83
CA PHE A 82 13.67 2.56 -12.11
C PHE A 82 13.26 1.66 -10.95
N SER A 83 13.95 1.72 -9.81
CA SER A 83 13.74 0.80 -8.66
C SER A 83 12.30 0.79 -8.16
N GLU A 84 11.64 1.94 -8.04
CA GLU A 84 10.24 2.03 -7.63
C GLU A 84 9.31 1.26 -8.59
N LYS A 85 9.47 1.52 -9.89
CA LYS A 85 8.70 0.84 -10.94
C LYS A 85 8.93 -0.66 -10.97
N LEU A 86 10.16 -1.10 -10.70
CA LEU A 86 10.52 -2.51 -10.62
C LEU A 86 9.91 -3.19 -9.39
N VAL A 87 9.96 -2.53 -8.22
CA VAL A 87 9.34 -3.04 -6.98
C VAL A 87 7.83 -3.16 -7.16
N LEU A 88 7.17 -2.14 -7.74
CA LEU A 88 5.74 -2.19 -8.02
C LEU A 88 5.38 -3.35 -8.96
N ARG A 89 6.12 -3.53 -10.06
CA ARG A 89 5.89 -4.65 -10.98
C ARG A 89 6.10 -6.03 -10.33
N GLN A 90 7.12 -6.17 -9.48
CA GLN A 90 7.36 -7.42 -8.76
C GLN A 90 6.20 -7.73 -7.81
N GLN A 91 5.67 -6.72 -7.14
CA GLN A 91 4.52 -6.90 -6.26
C GLN A 91 3.24 -7.21 -7.03
N GLU A 92 2.97 -6.50 -8.13
CA GLU A 92 1.83 -6.83 -9.02
C GLU A 92 1.88 -8.27 -9.50
N LYS A 93 3.08 -8.75 -9.88
CA LYS A 93 3.28 -10.14 -10.28
C LYS A 93 3.02 -11.10 -9.12
N ALA A 94 3.55 -10.82 -7.93
CA ALA A 94 3.35 -11.66 -6.75
C ALA A 94 1.87 -11.73 -6.34
N ILE A 95 1.13 -10.63 -6.41
CA ILE A 95 -0.32 -10.60 -6.15
C ILE A 95 -1.06 -11.45 -7.18
N LYS A 96 -0.75 -11.30 -8.47
CA LYS A 96 -1.38 -12.09 -9.54
C LYS A 96 -1.08 -13.58 -9.44
N GLU A 97 0.14 -13.96 -9.05
CA GLU A 97 0.53 -15.37 -8.85
C GLU A 97 -0.12 -15.97 -7.59
N SER A 98 -0.46 -15.14 -6.60
CA SER A 98 -1.23 -15.59 -5.42
C SER A 98 -2.75 -15.55 -5.65
N ALA A 99 -3.22 -15.08 -6.78
CA ALA A 99 -4.66 -14.93 -7.09
C ALA A 99 -5.43 -16.26 -6.97
N ASP A 100 -4.82 -17.39 -7.32
CA ASP A 100 -5.43 -18.72 -7.14
C ASP A 100 -5.78 -19.03 -5.67
N SER A 101 -5.04 -18.46 -4.72
CA SER A 101 -5.35 -18.55 -3.29
C SER A 101 -6.29 -17.45 -2.82
N LEU A 102 -6.35 -16.34 -3.54
CA LEU A 102 -7.20 -15.19 -3.28
C LEU A 102 -8.61 -15.35 -3.85
N ASP A 103 -8.81 -16.20 -4.86
CA ASP A 103 -10.13 -16.45 -5.47
C ASP A 103 -11.23 -16.79 -4.45
N ARG A 104 -10.88 -17.41 -3.33
CA ARG A 104 -11.83 -17.70 -2.25
C ARG A 104 -12.22 -16.47 -1.44
N VAL A 105 -11.28 -15.53 -1.27
CA VAL A 105 -11.50 -14.28 -0.52
C VAL A 105 -12.22 -13.25 -1.40
N HIS A 106 -11.98 -13.28 -2.72
CA HIS A 106 -12.63 -12.37 -3.68
C HIS A 106 -14.13 -12.67 -3.89
N ALA A 107 -14.58 -13.88 -3.59
CA ALA A 107 -15.99 -14.24 -3.78
C ALA A 107 -16.90 -13.74 -2.64
N GLU A 108 -16.34 -13.27 -1.53
CA GLU A 108 -17.10 -12.90 -0.34
C GLU A 108 -17.41 -11.40 -0.29
N GLU A 109 -18.64 -11.08 0.11
CA GLU A 109 -19.06 -9.70 0.35
C GLU A 109 -18.37 -9.18 1.61
N ASN A 110 -17.59 -8.10 1.47
CA ASN A 110 -17.04 -7.38 2.60
C ASN A 110 -18.07 -6.39 3.10
N VAL A 111 -18.37 -6.45 4.38
CA VAL A 111 -19.30 -5.54 5.05
C VAL A 111 -18.53 -4.74 6.08
N ILE A 112 -18.38 -3.44 5.85
CA ILE A 112 -17.75 -2.54 6.81
C ILE A 112 -18.84 -1.75 7.52
N THR A 113 -18.81 -1.78 8.86
CA THR A 113 -19.75 -1.02 9.69
C THR A 113 -18.98 0.04 10.48
N ILE A 114 -19.31 1.30 10.23
CA ILE A 114 -18.82 2.43 11.02
C ILE A 114 -19.80 2.59 12.19
N GLY A 115 -19.46 1.94 13.32
CA GLY A 115 -20.25 1.94 14.54
C GLY A 115 -19.95 3.14 15.45
N ASP A 116 -20.58 3.15 16.64
CA ASP A 116 -20.31 4.21 17.61
C ASP A 116 -18.94 4.02 18.30
N ASP A 117 -18.58 2.79 18.64
CA ASP A 117 -17.40 2.49 19.46
C ASP A 117 -16.25 1.87 18.65
N ALA A 118 -16.56 1.23 17.51
CA ALA A 118 -15.59 0.51 16.72
C ALA A 118 -15.92 0.51 15.21
N LEU A 119 -14.88 0.33 14.41
CA LEU A 119 -14.97 0.00 13.01
C LEU A 119 -14.93 -1.52 12.87
N THR A 120 -16.00 -2.14 12.35
CA THR A 120 -16.04 -3.60 12.17
C THR A 120 -15.99 -3.95 10.70
N THR A 121 -15.37 -5.08 10.39
CA THR A 121 -15.34 -5.67 9.06
C THR A 121 -15.76 -7.13 9.14
N ASP A 122 -16.67 -7.51 8.27
CA ASP A 122 -17.14 -8.86 8.10
C ASP A 122 -16.82 -9.31 6.67
N ALA A 123 -16.06 -10.38 6.52
CA ALA A 123 -15.73 -11.02 5.25
C ALA A 123 -15.96 -12.53 5.40
N GLY A 124 -17.11 -13.00 4.98
CA GLY A 124 -17.51 -14.39 5.17
C GLY A 124 -17.56 -14.80 6.64
N GLU A 125 -16.69 -15.74 7.04
CA GLU A 125 -16.58 -16.18 8.43
C GLU A 125 -15.64 -15.31 9.30
N ASP A 126 -14.86 -14.44 8.66
CA ASP A 126 -13.91 -13.55 9.35
C ASP A 126 -14.63 -12.29 9.84
N HIS A 127 -14.74 -12.17 11.16
CA HIS A 127 -15.24 -10.96 11.82
C HIS A 127 -14.11 -10.29 12.58
N GLN A 128 -13.82 -9.03 12.24
CA GLN A 128 -12.80 -8.23 12.91
C GLN A 128 -13.40 -6.91 13.40
N SER A 129 -12.99 -6.49 14.59
CA SER A 129 -13.41 -5.24 15.21
C SER A 129 -12.19 -4.43 15.62
N PHE A 130 -12.17 -3.15 15.23
CA PHE A 130 -11.06 -2.24 15.50
C PHE A 130 -11.57 -1.05 16.29
N ASP A 131 -11.05 -0.88 17.51
CA ASP A 131 -11.32 0.31 18.31
C ASP A 131 -10.75 1.53 17.58
N TYR A 132 -11.51 2.62 17.53
CA TYR A 132 -11.06 3.85 16.85
C TYR A 132 -9.76 4.42 17.41
N LYS A 133 -9.50 4.23 18.71
CA LYS A 133 -8.24 4.66 19.36
C LYS A 133 -7.00 3.96 18.84
N ASP A 134 -7.16 2.72 18.28
CA ASP A 134 -6.07 1.90 17.78
C ASP A 134 -5.81 2.15 16.28
N ILE A 135 -6.66 2.93 15.62
CA ILE A 135 -6.47 3.34 14.22
C ILE A 135 -5.39 4.42 14.19
N GLN A 136 -4.28 4.13 13.49
CA GLN A 136 -3.14 5.03 13.43
C GLN A 136 -3.34 6.19 12.46
N LYS A 137 -3.99 5.92 11.31
CA LYS A 137 -4.15 6.90 10.25
C LYS A 137 -5.32 6.51 9.34
N VAL A 138 -5.95 7.53 8.74
CA VAL A 138 -6.93 7.32 7.66
C VAL A 138 -6.58 8.27 6.52
N ASP A 139 -6.38 7.71 5.33
CA ASP A 139 -6.06 8.46 4.13
C ASP A 139 -7.20 8.36 3.12
N LEU A 140 -7.47 9.48 2.45
CA LEU A 140 -8.41 9.56 1.36
C LEU A 140 -7.68 9.80 0.04
N THR A 141 -7.93 8.94 -0.93
CA THR A 141 -7.43 9.10 -2.30
C THR A 141 -8.61 9.21 -3.28
N GLU A 142 -8.31 9.35 -4.57
CA GLU A 142 -9.36 9.31 -5.60
C GLU A 142 -9.92 7.90 -5.81
N GLU A 143 -9.20 6.85 -5.40
CA GLU A 143 -9.54 5.45 -5.63
C GLU A 143 -10.17 4.76 -4.41
N ALA A 144 -9.77 5.15 -3.18
CA ALA A 144 -10.18 4.46 -1.96
C ALA A 144 -9.97 5.31 -0.69
N ILE A 145 -10.61 4.87 0.41
CA ILE A 145 -10.23 5.22 1.78
C ILE A 145 -9.29 4.11 2.29
N TYR A 146 -8.12 4.48 2.78
CA TYR A 146 -7.17 3.56 3.42
C TYR A 146 -7.16 3.80 4.92
N VAL A 147 -7.53 2.78 5.69
CA VAL A 147 -7.53 2.81 7.16
C VAL A 147 -6.38 1.97 7.66
N TRP A 148 -5.49 2.58 8.43
CA TRP A 148 -4.26 1.98 8.94
C TRP A 148 -4.43 1.56 10.39
N MET A 149 -4.39 0.27 10.66
CA MET A 149 -4.36 -0.30 12.00
C MET A 149 -2.94 -0.48 12.50
N SER A 150 -1.99 -0.72 11.58
CA SER A 150 -0.55 -0.82 11.86
C SER A 150 0.25 -0.56 10.60
N ASP A 151 1.58 -0.50 10.70
CA ASP A 151 2.50 -0.37 9.54
C ASP A 151 2.35 -1.50 8.50
N THR A 152 1.77 -2.63 8.92
CA THR A 152 1.59 -3.81 8.07
C THR A 152 0.13 -4.10 7.72
N MET A 153 -0.82 -3.55 8.45
CA MET A 153 -2.25 -3.83 8.31
C MET A 153 -3.00 -2.59 7.85
N ILE A 154 -3.47 -2.64 6.61
CA ILE A 154 -4.22 -1.57 5.96
C ILE A 154 -5.52 -2.15 5.43
N MET A 155 -6.64 -1.53 5.77
CA MET A 155 -7.95 -1.80 5.17
C MET A 155 -8.18 -0.81 4.03
N SER A 156 -8.65 -1.29 2.89
CA SER A 156 -9.01 -0.47 1.73
C SER A 156 -10.53 -0.52 1.52
N ILE A 157 -11.16 0.66 1.43
CA ILE A 157 -12.57 0.80 1.08
C ILE A 157 -12.63 1.51 -0.27
N PRO A 158 -12.88 0.79 -1.38
CA PRO A 158 -12.77 1.34 -2.72
C PRO A 158 -13.89 2.33 -3.03
N LEU A 159 -13.63 3.31 -3.90
CA LEU A 159 -14.62 4.32 -4.32
C LEU A 159 -15.92 3.67 -4.81
N ARG A 160 -15.85 2.54 -5.50
CA ARG A 160 -17.02 1.83 -6.04
C ARG A 160 -17.95 1.25 -4.97
N ALA A 161 -17.53 1.21 -3.69
CA ALA A 161 -18.37 0.86 -2.55
C ALA A 161 -19.35 1.99 -2.19
N PHE A 162 -19.23 3.15 -2.82
CA PHE A 162 -20.03 4.36 -2.60
C PHE A 162 -20.72 4.77 -3.89
N ALA A 163 -21.78 5.57 -3.77
CA ALA A 163 -22.43 6.17 -4.94
C ALA A 163 -21.54 7.20 -5.68
N GLY A 164 -20.41 7.57 -5.09
CA GLY A 164 -19.42 8.45 -5.68
C GLY A 164 -18.53 9.14 -4.64
N MET A 165 -17.63 9.99 -5.13
CA MET A 165 -16.66 10.72 -4.31
C MET A 165 -17.29 11.54 -3.15
N PRO A 166 -18.46 12.22 -3.31
CA PRO A 166 -19.07 12.95 -2.20
C PRO A 166 -19.42 12.03 -1.02
N GLU A 167 -20.01 10.87 -1.30
CA GLU A 167 -20.36 9.90 -0.27
C GLU A 167 -19.14 9.27 0.40
N MET A 168 -18.10 8.97 -0.39
CA MET A 168 -16.84 8.48 0.15
C MET A 168 -16.19 9.52 1.10
N LYS A 169 -16.22 10.82 0.74
CA LYS A 169 -15.74 11.90 1.60
C LYS A 169 -16.52 12.02 2.91
N GLU A 170 -17.82 11.78 2.87
CA GLU A 170 -18.65 11.76 4.10
C GLU A 170 -18.26 10.59 5.01
N ALA A 171 -18.07 9.40 4.46
CA ALA A 171 -17.61 8.24 5.23
C ALA A 171 -16.22 8.48 5.84
N TYR A 172 -15.30 9.03 5.06
CA TYR A 172 -13.98 9.43 5.54
C TYR A 172 -14.05 10.41 6.71
N LYS A 173 -14.84 11.48 6.60
CA LYS A 173 -15.05 12.45 7.68
C LYS A 173 -15.64 11.79 8.93
N LEU A 174 -16.60 10.90 8.75
CA LEU A 174 -17.23 10.19 9.87
C LEU A 174 -16.22 9.30 10.61
N ILE A 175 -15.38 8.55 9.89
CA ILE A 175 -14.32 7.75 10.51
C ILE A 175 -13.34 8.64 11.29
N ARG A 176 -12.89 9.76 10.71
CA ARG A 176 -12.00 10.72 11.39
C ARG A 176 -12.63 11.34 12.64
N GLU A 177 -13.91 11.71 12.58
CA GLU A 177 -14.66 12.20 13.75
C GLU A 177 -14.65 11.17 14.87
N LYS A 178 -14.96 9.89 14.54
CA LYS A 178 -14.98 8.80 15.52
C LYS A 178 -13.60 8.53 16.14
N ILE A 179 -12.54 8.58 15.35
CA ILE A 179 -11.17 8.45 15.84
C ILE A 179 -10.84 9.59 16.83
N LYS A 180 -11.22 10.83 16.48
CA LYS A 180 -11.01 12.00 17.33
C LYS A 180 -11.82 11.93 18.63
N GLU A 181 -13.09 11.50 18.55
CA GLU A 181 -13.96 11.29 19.72
C GLU A 181 -13.38 10.21 20.66
N ALA A 182 -12.76 9.17 20.12
CA ALA A 182 -12.12 8.09 20.88
C ALA A 182 -10.73 8.47 21.46
N GLY A 183 -10.24 9.68 21.19
CA GLY A 183 -8.93 10.14 21.64
C GLY A 183 -7.76 9.59 20.82
N GLY A 184 -8.03 9.04 19.64
CA GLY A 184 -7.01 8.62 18.70
C GLY A 184 -6.36 9.82 18.02
N THR A 185 -5.08 9.71 17.72
CA THR A 185 -4.32 10.69 16.92
C THR A 185 -4.43 10.31 15.46
N ALA A 186 -5.58 10.60 14.80
CA ALA A 186 -5.57 10.64 13.35
C ALA A 186 -4.56 11.72 12.94
N ALA A 187 -3.44 11.33 12.34
CA ALA A 187 -2.46 12.29 11.86
C ALA A 187 -3.18 13.25 10.91
N ASP A 188 -3.17 14.53 11.23
CA ASP A 188 -3.67 15.59 10.37
C ASP A 188 -2.69 15.70 9.19
N ASP A 189 -3.02 15.07 8.06
CA ASP A 189 -2.41 15.41 6.79
C ASP A 189 -3.09 16.70 6.27
N ASP A 190 -2.79 17.81 6.91
CA ASP A 190 -2.87 19.13 6.30
C ASP A 190 -1.56 19.34 5.54
N ASN A 191 -1.52 18.84 4.27
CA ASN A 191 -0.64 19.35 3.23
C ASN A 191 -1.19 19.00 1.86
#